data_96659174a42804d1f1946898cccd692f
#
_entry.id   96659174a42804d1f1946898cccd692f
#
_cell.length_a   1.000
_cell.length_b   1.000
_cell.length_c   1.000
_cell.angle_alpha   90.00
_cell.angle_beta   90.00
_cell.angle_gamma   90.00
#
_symmetry.space_group_name_H-M   'P 1'
#
loop_
_entity.id
_entity.type
_entity.pdbx_description
1 polymer ?
#
loop_
_entity_poly.entity_id
_entity_poly.type
_entity_poly.pdbx_seq_one_letter_code
_entity_poly.pdbx_strand_id
1 'polypeptide(L)'
;MAETTFKHAVNEARGEARLVIDDVELVLAAEMGRLAAVSMRLQCKSLNDLFMRLSGVEAAATVAGIELLTVKGSAIEAITKLKLKHFPACAAAFSMVLAHHFDGDEGNAEAVDEAA
;
A
#
# COMPACT_ATOMS: atom_id res chain seq x y z
N MET A 1 -18.26 12.33 -14.09
CA MET A 1 -17.97 11.69 -15.36
C MET A 1 -17.71 10.22 -15.18
N ALA A 2 -18.24 9.45 -16.09
CA ALA A 2 -18.05 8.01 -16.00
C ALA A 2 -16.57 7.63 -16.04
N GLU A 3 -15.80 8.39 -16.79
CA GLU A 3 -14.38 8.08 -16.95
C GLU A 3 -13.59 8.20 -15.67
N THR A 4 -14.12 8.87 -14.65
CA THR A 4 -13.42 8.96 -13.40
C THR A 4 -13.74 7.82 -12.47
N THR A 5 -14.65 6.93 -12.88
CA THR A 5 -15.03 5.79 -12.05
C THR A 5 -13.90 4.77 -12.03
N PHE A 6 -13.44 4.42 -10.83
CA PHE A 6 -12.41 3.42 -10.67
C PHE A 6 -12.98 2.05 -11.05
N LYS A 7 -12.18 1.29 -11.80
CA LYS A 7 -12.64 0.01 -12.36
C LYS A 7 -12.86 -1.06 -11.29
N HIS A 8 -12.04 -1.06 -10.25
CA HIS A 8 -12.07 -2.09 -9.23
C HIS A 8 -12.77 -1.57 -7.99
N ALA A 9 -13.48 -2.47 -7.31
CA ALA A 9 -14.07 -2.13 -6.02
C ALA A 9 -12.96 -1.95 -4.99
N VAL A 10 -13.04 -0.89 -4.21
CA VAL A 10 -12.06 -0.59 -3.17
C VAL A 10 -12.79 -0.56 -1.84
N ASN A 11 -12.35 -1.37 -0.91
CA ASN A 11 -12.96 -1.43 0.42
C ASN A 11 -12.02 -0.80 1.43
N GLU A 12 -12.20 0.49 1.64
CA GLU A 12 -11.33 1.24 2.54
C GLU A 12 -11.46 0.77 3.98
N ALA A 13 -12.64 0.25 4.34
CA ALA A 13 -12.82 -0.27 5.70
C ALA A 13 -11.93 -1.48 5.96
N ARG A 14 -11.55 -2.20 4.90
CA ARG A 14 -10.65 -3.33 5.00
C ARG A 14 -9.20 -2.95 4.77
N GLY A 15 -8.92 -1.66 4.63
CA GLY A 15 -7.55 -1.21 4.43
C GLY A 15 -7.09 -1.20 3.00
N GLU A 16 -8.01 -1.22 2.07
CA GLU A 16 -7.64 -1.17 0.65
C GLU A 16 -7.53 0.28 0.20
N ALA A 17 -6.64 0.52 -0.74
CA ALA A 17 -6.47 1.83 -1.34
C ALA A 17 -6.28 1.67 -2.83
N ARG A 18 -6.74 2.68 -3.58
CA ARG A 18 -6.57 2.66 -5.02
C ARG A 18 -5.26 3.32 -5.41
N LEU A 19 -4.71 2.86 -6.51
CA LEU A 19 -3.52 3.46 -7.11
C LEU A 19 -3.65 3.38 -8.61
N VAL A 20 -3.39 4.49 -9.30
CA VAL A 20 -3.47 4.52 -10.75
C VAL A 20 -2.09 4.92 -11.30
N ILE A 21 -1.55 4.07 -12.16
CA ILE A 21 -0.30 4.33 -12.88
C ILE A 21 -0.67 4.43 -14.35
N ASP A 22 -0.70 5.64 -14.88
CA ASP A 22 -1.20 5.92 -16.25
C ASP A 22 -2.64 5.40 -16.35
N ASP A 23 -2.86 4.38 -17.17
CA ASP A 23 -4.19 3.80 -17.32
C ASP A 23 -4.37 2.48 -16.58
N VAL A 24 -3.41 2.13 -15.73
CA VAL A 24 -3.47 0.88 -14.98
C VAL A 24 -4.00 1.17 -13.58
N GLU A 25 -5.12 0.53 -13.25
CA GLU A 25 -5.78 0.72 -11.96
C GLU A 25 -5.46 -0.44 -11.06
N LEU A 26 -5.01 -0.14 -9.85
CA LEU A 26 -4.63 -1.15 -8.87
C LEU A 26 -5.37 -0.91 -7.56
N VAL A 27 -5.61 -2.00 -6.86
CA VAL A 27 -6.06 -1.94 -5.47
C VAL A 27 -4.97 -2.56 -4.61
N LEU A 28 -4.53 -1.82 -3.62
CA LEU A 28 -3.49 -2.24 -2.71
C LEU A 28 -4.08 -2.59 -1.36
N ALA A 29 -3.46 -3.52 -0.67
CA ALA A 29 -3.83 -3.86 0.71
C ALA A 29 -2.57 -4.30 1.43
N ALA A 30 -2.40 -3.80 2.66
CA ALA A 30 -1.21 -4.11 3.43
C ALA A 30 -1.49 -5.22 4.42
N GLU A 31 -1.90 -6.38 3.91
CA GLU A 31 -2.08 -7.56 4.74
C GLU A 31 -0.72 -7.98 5.30
N MET A 32 -0.75 -8.58 6.49
CA MET A 32 0.51 -8.87 7.20
C MET A 32 1.45 -9.74 6.38
N GLY A 33 0.92 -10.75 5.70
CA GLY A 33 1.76 -11.60 4.84
C GLY A 33 2.40 -10.82 3.72
N ARG A 34 1.68 -9.86 3.17
CA ARG A 34 2.21 -9.03 2.09
C ARG A 34 3.27 -8.08 2.62
N LEU A 35 3.03 -7.50 3.80
CA LEU A 35 4.03 -6.63 4.42
C LEU A 35 5.30 -7.39 4.75
N ALA A 36 5.15 -8.62 5.23
CA ALA A 36 6.32 -9.43 5.51
C ALA A 36 7.12 -9.70 4.23
N ALA A 37 6.41 -9.94 3.12
CA ALA A 37 7.09 -10.18 1.84
C ALA A 37 7.85 -8.94 1.39
N VAL A 38 7.26 -7.75 1.55
CA VAL A 38 7.96 -6.51 1.19
C VAL A 38 9.19 -6.34 2.08
N SER A 39 9.01 -6.56 3.38
CA SER A 39 10.11 -6.41 4.32
C SER A 39 11.27 -7.33 3.97
N MET A 40 10.97 -8.56 3.62
CA MET A 40 12.00 -9.51 3.21
C MET A 40 12.67 -9.11 1.91
N ARG A 41 11.87 -8.66 0.94
CA ARG A 41 12.41 -8.22 -0.34
C ARG A 41 13.37 -7.05 -0.17
N LEU A 42 13.04 -6.12 0.70
CA LEU A 42 13.83 -4.91 0.91
C LEU A 42 14.85 -5.08 2.03
N GLN A 43 14.81 -6.21 2.72
CA GLN A 43 15.70 -6.47 3.84
C GLN A 43 15.56 -5.38 4.91
N CYS A 44 14.33 -5.06 5.21
CA CYS A 44 14.05 -4.06 6.24
C CYS A 44 14.44 -4.61 7.60
N LYS A 45 14.92 -3.73 8.46
CA LYS A 45 15.40 -4.11 9.78
C LYS A 45 14.31 -4.01 10.84
N SER A 46 13.26 -3.25 10.55
CA SER A 46 12.20 -3.03 11.52
C SER A 46 10.95 -2.58 10.78
N LEU A 47 9.84 -2.56 11.50
CA LEU A 47 8.60 -2.03 10.94
C LEU A 47 8.75 -0.55 10.59
N ASN A 48 9.45 0.20 11.44
CA ASN A 48 9.68 1.61 11.15
C ASN A 48 10.49 1.78 9.86
N ASP A 49 11.50 0.94 9.67
CA ASP A 49 12.29 0.97 8.45
C ASP A 49 11.42 0.71 7.23
N LEU A 50 10.56 -0.31 7.31
CA LEU A 50 9.65 -0.65 6.23
C LEU A 50 8.72 0.54 5.92
N PHE A 51 8.15 1.13 6.95
CA PHE A 51 7.22 2.24 6.80
C PHE A 51 7.91 3.43 6.13
N MET A 52 9.10 3.77 6.60
CA MET A 52 9.83 4.91 6.06
C MET A 52 10.23 4.67 4.61
N ARG A 53 10.61 3.45 4.27
CA ARG A 53 11.04 3.18 2.91
C ARG A 53 9.87 3.19 1.93
N LEU A 54 8.72 2.68 2.35
CA LEU A 54 7.54 2.69 1.48
C LEU A 54 6.99 4.10 1.28
N SER A 55 7.07 4.95 2.31
CA SER A 55 6.52 6.29 2.22
C SER A 55 7.52 7.32 1.72
N GLY A 56 8.76 6.91 1.45
CA GLY A 56 9.84 7.84 1.13
C GLY A 56 10.19 7.94 -0.35
N VAL A 57 9.32 7.53 -1.24
CA VAL A 57 9.49 7.58 -2.70
C VAL A 57 10.79 6.92 -3.17
N GLU A 58 11.20 5.86 -2.50
CA GLU A 58 12.38 5.11 -2.87
C GLU A 58 12.03 4.15 -4.01
N ALA A 59 12.87 4.11 -5.05
CA ALA A 59 12.55 3.35 -6.25
C ALA A 59 12.36 1.86 -5.96
N ALA A 60 13.30 1.25 -5.25
CA ALA A 60 13.19 -0.19 -4.97
C ALA A 60 11.99 -0.49 -4.11
N ALA A 61 11.71 0.35 -3.11
CA ALA A 61 10.57 0.14 -2.23
C ALA A 61 9.27 0.34 -2.99
N THR A 62 9.22 1.32 -3.89
CA THR A 62 8.02 1.58 -4.66
C THR A 62 7.68 0.39 -5.54
N VAL A 63 8.67 -0.16 -6.25
CA VAL A 63 8.44 -1.32 -7.10
C VAL A 63 8.01 -2.52 -6.27
N ALA A 64 8.70 -2.78 -5.17
CA ALA A 64 8.34 -3.91 -4.31
C ALA A 64 6.94 -3.74 -3.73
N GLY A 65 6.59 -2.51 -3.34
CA GLY A 65 5.27 -2.24 -2.80
C GLY A 65 4.18 -2.50 -3.82
N ILE A 66 4.38 -2.02 -5.05
CA ILE A 66 3.39 -2.26 -6.09
C ILE A 66 3.26 -3.76 -6.34
N GLU A 67 4.38 -4.45 -6.47
CA GLU A 67 4.35 -5.87 -6.80
C GLU A 67 3.68 -6.70 -5.72
N LEU A 68 3.97 -6.42 -4.46
CA LEU A 68 3.59 -7.30 -3.37
C LEU A 68 2.33 -6.87 -2.64
N LEU A 69 1.94 -5.59 -2.73
CA LEU A 69 0.74 -5.12 -2.05
C LEU A 69 -0.49 -5.04 -2.95
N THR A 70 -0.33 -5.24 -4.25
CA THR A 70 -1.45 -5.19 -5.18
C THR A 70 -2.31 -6.44 -5.01
N VAL A 71 -3.61 -6.25 -4.75
CA VAL A 71 -4.56 -7.35 -4.63
C VAL A 71 -5.50 -7.42 -5.81
N LYS A 72 -5.63 -6.35 -6.59
CA LYS A 72 -6.43 -6.33 -7.82
C LYS A 72 -5.71 -5.48 -8.84
N GLY A 73 -5.78 -5.88 -10.10
CA GLY A 73 -5.12 -5.19 -11.19
C GLY A 73 -3.77 -5.83 -11.49
N SER A 74 -3.12 -5.34 -12.56
CA SER A 74 -1.87 -5.91 -13.02
C SER A 74 -0.69 -5.11 -12.50
N ALA A 75 -0.05 -5.64 -11.45
CA ALA A 75 1.14 -4.99 -10.90
C ALA A 75 2.26 -4.93 -11.93
N ILE A 76 2.41 -5.99 -12.73
CA ILE A 76 3.47 -6.04 -13.73
C ILE A 76 3.28 -4.95 -14.76
N GLU A 77 2.05 -4.76 -15.22
CA GLU A 77 1.77 -3.72 -16.21
C GLU A 77 2.02 -2.34 -15.61
N ALA A 78 1.61 -2.15 -14.37
CA ALA A 78 1.82 -0.87 -13.70
C ALA A 78 3.31 -0.56 -13.56
N ILE A 79 4.10 -1.56 -13.17
CA ILE A 79 5.54 -1.36 -13.02
C ILE A 79 6.18 -1.02 -14.34
N THR A 80 5.71 -1.66 -15.43
CA THR A 80 6.24 -1.36 -16.76
C THR A 80 6.01 0.10 -17.15
N LYS A 81 4.90 0.69 -16.69
CA LYS A 81 4.56 2.08 -17.02
C LYS A 81 4.99 3.07 -15.96
N LEU A 82 5.58 2.60 -14.89
CA LEU A 82 5.94 3.44 -13.75
C LEU A 82 7.01 4.44 -14.12
N LYS A 83 6.78 5.70 -13.74
CA LYS A 83 7.73 6.78 -13.94
C LYS A 83 7.85 7.56 -12.65
N LEU A 84 8.89 8.38 -12.55
CA LEU A 84 9.12 9.14 -11.34
C LEU A 84 7.92 10.00 -10.95
N LYS A 85 7.18 10.49 -11.93
CA LYS A 85 6.02 11.34 -11.65
C LYS A 85 4.94 10.58 -10.89
N HIS A 86 4.96 9.25 -10.92
CA HIS A 86 3.97 8.44 -10.22
C HIS A 86 4.34 8.17 -8.77
N PHE A 87 5.59 8.41 -8.40
CA PHE A 87 6.08 8.02 -7.07
C PHE A 87 5.32 8.68 -5.94
N PRO A 88 4.96 9.98 -6.01
CA PRO A 88 4.19 10.57 -4.91
C PRO A 88 2.84 9.88 -4.71
N ALA A 89 2.16 9.51 -5.79
CA ALA A 89 0.89 8.80 -5.67
C ALA A 89 1.09 7.43 -5.05
N CYS A 90 2.18 6.76 -5.42
CA CYS A 90 2.50 5.46 -4.83
C CYS A 90 2.75 5.60 -3.33
N ALA A 91 3.54 6.58 -2.94
CA ALA A 91 3.84 6.80 -1.52
C ALA A 91 2.57 7.09 -0.75
N ALA A 92 1.68 7.88 -1.33
CA ALA A 92 0.41 8.20 -0.67
C ALA A 92 -0.44 6.94 -0.50
N ALA A 93 -0.52 6.10 -1.52
CA ALA A 93 -1.30 4.87 -1.44
C ALA A 93 -0.72 3.92 -0.40
N PHE A 94 0.61 3.77 -0.38
CA PHE A 94 1.26 2.93 0.62
C PHE A 94 0.97 3.45 2.02
N SER A 95 1.04 4.77 2.20
CA SER A 95 0.78 5.36 3.50
C SER A 95 -0.65 5.10 3.95
N MET A 96 -1.60 5.14 3.01
CA MET A 96 -2.98 4.87 3.36
C MET A 96 -3.19 3.44 3.83
N VAL A 97 -2.61 2.46 3.12
CA VAL A 97 -2.81 1.08 3.53
C VAL A 97 -2.05 0.79 4.83
N LEU A 98 -0.91 1.44 5.05
CA LEU A 98 -0.20 1.27 6.30
C LEU A 98 -0.92 1.93 7.47
N ALA A 99 -1.50 3.11 7.22
CA ALA A 99 -2.23 3.82 8.26
C ALA A 99 -3.41 2.98 8.76
N HIS A 100 -4.01 2.20 7.88
CA HIS A 100 -5.11 1.34 8.29
C HIS A 100 -4.70 0.40 9.41
N HIS A 101 -3.48 -0.14 9.34
CA HIS A 101 -3.01 -1.02 10.41
C HIS A 101 -2.93 -0.28 11.74
N PHE A 102 -2.42 0.94 11.71
CA PHE A 102 -2.28 1.70 12.93
C PHE A 102 -3.63 2.18 13.45
N ASP A 103 -4.51 2.60 12.54
CA ASP A 103 -5.83 3.03 12.95
C ASP A 103 -6.64 1.86 13.48
N GLY A 104 -6.57 0.72 12.81
CA GLY A 104 -7.23 -0.48 13.29
C GLY A 104 -6.66 -0.93 14.62
N ASP A 105 -5.35 -0.85 14.74
CA ASP A 105 -4.68 -1.19 15.99
C ASP A 105 -5.08 -0.24 17.10
N GLU A 106 -5.28 1.02 16.76
CA GLU A 106 -5.72 1.99 17.73
C GLU A 106 -7.04 1.59 18.34
N GLY A 107 -7.99 1.19 17.50
CA GLY A 107 -9.24 0.66 18.01
C GLY A 107 -9.04 -0.58 18.86
N ASN A 108 -8.17 -1.46 18.44
CA ASN A 108 -7.84 -2.66 19.19
C ASN A 108 -7.13 -2.31 20.49
N ALA A 109 -6.24 -1.33 20.43
CA ALA A 109 -5.52 -0.91 21.63
C ALA A 109 -6.47 -0.36 22.68
N GLU A 110 -7.49 0.35 22.25
CA GLU A 110 -8.49 0.83 23.20
C GLU A 110 -9.20 -0.33 23.86
N ALA A 111 -9.57 -1.33 23.09
CA ALA A 111 -10.21 -2.50 23.64
C ALA A 111 -9.29 -3.23 24.63
N VAL A 112 -8.02 -3.34 24.30
CA VAL A 112 -7.05 -3.97 25.16
C VAL A 112 -6.86 -3.16 26.44
N ASP A 113 -6.77 -1.84 26.32
CA ASP A 113 -6.63 -0.98 27.48
C ASP A 113 -7.83 -1.13 28.42
N GLU A 114 -9.01 -1.20 27.85
CA GLU A 114 -10.22 -1.40 28.65
C GLU A 114 -10.20 -2.74 29.36
N ALA A 115 -9.66 -3.74 28.69
CA ALA A 115 -9.57 -5.06 29.28
C ALA A 115 -8.52 -5.10 30.39
N ALA A 116 -7.53 -4.26 30.27
CA ALA A 116 -6.47 -4.24 31.29
C ALA A 116 -6.97 -3.55 32.56
#